data_e9ec85ec75eb6e3735e446fd5a928427
#
_entry.id   e9ec85ec75eb6e3735e446fd5a928427
#
_cell.length_a   1.000
_cell.length_b   1.000
_cell.length_c   1.000
_cell.angle_alpha   90.00
_cell.angle_beta   90.00
_cell.angle_gamma   90.00
#
_symmetry.space_group_name_H-M   'P 1'
#
loop_
_entity.id
_entity.type
_entity.pdbx_description
1 polymer ?
#
loop_
_entity_poly.entity_id
_entity_poly.type
_entity_poly.pdbx_seq_one_letter_code
_entity_poly.pdbx_strand_id
1 'polypeptide(L)'
;MYKRQLQDAPEALRGRLVLAVLAAVAGHEKDLTAAHIRAVLTLDRGQLSMPYGVTVLREPAALRFFKAASAPAVQAVTVGEIITFGQWQVSLAESAGEGVLISISETADLTVTAWDSKDRLNGRTVKRLCGERGISPQERDRLPVLRVNGIAAAVPGLPIQENFAPDRYERAVRVIFLKVTEENNNE
;
A
#
# COMPACT_ATOMS: atom_id res chain seq x y z
N MET A 1 -5.74 -14.53 -12.70
CA MET A 1 -6.39 -15.74 -13.29
C MET A 1 -7.81 -15.84 -12.76
N TYR A 2 -8.80 -16.05 -13.65
CA TYR A 2 -10.19 -16.20 -13.26
C TYR A 2 -10.48 -17.59 -12.70
N LYS A 3 -11.34 -17.67 -11.67
CA LYS A 3 -11.70 -18.93 -10.99
C LYS A 3 -12.26 -19.98 -11.99
N ARG A 4 -13.14 -19.56 -12.91
CA ARG A 4 -13.68 -20.43 -13.96
C ARG A 4 -12.59 -21.04 -14.82
N GLN A 5 -11.63 -20.24 -15.30
CA GLN A 5 -10.53 -20.75 -16.14
C GLN A 5 -9.68 -21.83 -15.45
N LEU A 6 -9.47 -21.70 -14.12
CA LEU A 6 -8.75 -22.70 -13.36
C LEU A 6 -9.61 -23.93 -13.08
N GLN A 7 -10.92 -23.77 -12.83
CA GLN A 7 -11.84 -24.88 -12.56
C GLN A 7 -12.19 -25.68 -13.82
N ASP A 8 -12.30 -24.99 -14.96
CA ASP A 8 -12.60 -25.63 -16.27
C ASP A 8 -11.37 -26.35 -16.85
N ALA A 9 -10.17 -26.04 -16.35
CA ALA A 9 -8.96 -26.75 -16.76
C ALA A 9 -8.97 -28.18 -16.22
N PRO A 10 -8.54 -29.18 -17.01
CA PRO A 10 -8.31 -30.53 -16.54
C PRO A 10 -7.45 -30.54 -15.27
N GLU A 11 -7.79 -31.40 -14.32
CA GLU A 11 -7.12 -31.44 -13.01
C GLU A 11 -5.60 -31.58 -13.14
N ALA A 12 -5.13 -32.39 -14.06
CA ALA A 12 -3.70 -32.57 -14.37
C ALA A 12 -2.99 -31.29 -14.83
N LEU A 13 -3.72 -30.30 -15.37
CA LEU A 13 -3.16 -29.05 -15.85
C LEU A 13 -3.23 -27.91 -14.82
N ARG A 14 -4.11 -27.99 -13.83
CA ARG A 14 -4.29 -26.93 -12.83
C ARG A 14 -3.01 -26.57 -12.11
N GLY A 15 -2.25 -27.57 -11.70
CA GLY A 15 -0.96 -27.37 -11.04
C GLY A 15 0.06 -26.67 -11.94
N ARG A 16 0.10 -27.04 -13.21
CA ARG A 16 1.01 -26.40 -14.20
C ARG A 16 0.62 -24.96 -14.48
N LEU A 17 -0.68 -24.65 -14.56
CA LEU A 17 -1.17 -23.28 -14.73
C LEU A 17 -0.80 -22.40 -13.53
N VAL A 18 -0.98 -22.90 -12.32
CA VAL A 18 -0.59 -22.17 -11.09
C VAL A 18 0.92 -21.95 -11.07
N LEU A 19 1.73 -22.97 -11.40
CA LEU A 19 3.18 -22.83 -11.46
C LEU A 19 3.60 -21.78 -12.49
N ALA A 20 3.06 -21.84 -13.70
CA ALA A 20 3.38 -20.88 -14.76
C ALA A 20 3.07 -19.43 -14.36
N VAL A 21 1.92 -19.19 -13.70
CA VAL A 21 1.56 -17.85 -13.23
C VAL A 21 2.46 -17.40 -12.08
N LEU A 22 2.75 -18.29 -11.12
CA LEU A 22 3.68 -18.00 -10.03
C LEU A 22 5.07 -17.65 -10.57
N ALA A 23 5.59 -18.44 -11.50
CA ALA A 23 6.88 -18.22 -12.14
C ALA A 23 6.93 -16.91 -12.92
N ALA A 24 5.88 -16.57 -13.65
CA ALA A 24 5.77 -15.31 -14.38
C ALA A 24 5.80 -14.09 -13.44
N VAL A 25 5.12 -14.17 -12.29
CA VAL A 25 5.10 -13.08 -11.31
C VAL A 25 6.41 -13.04 -10.52
N ALA A 26 6.99 -14.19 -10.16
CA ALA A 26 8.26 -14.27 -9.45
C ALA A 26 9.46 -13.86 -10.32
N GLY A 27 9.37 -14.07 -11.63
CA GLY A 27 10.44 -13.89 -12.60
C GLY A 27 11.26 -15.17 -12.85
N HIS A 28 10.99 -16.27 -12.14
CA HIS A 28 11.65 -17.58 -12.30
C HIS A 28 10.88 -18.69 -11.56
N GLU A 29 11.21 -19.95 -11.84
CA GLU A 29 10.58 -21.15 -11.23
C GLU A 29 11.33 -21.70 -10.01
N LYS A 30 12.53 -21.22 -9.74
CA LYS A 30 13.37 -21.73 -8.65
C LYS A 30 12.61 -21.67 -7.31
N ASP A 31 12.75 -22.69 -6.48
CA ASP A 31 12.14 -22.82 -5.15
C ASP A 31 10.59 -22.85 -5.10
N LEU A 32 9.92 -22.86 -6.26
CA LEU A 32 8.49 -23.11 -6.34
C LEU A 32 8.23 -24.61 -6.28
N THR A 33 7.74 -25.09 -5.15
CA THR A 33 7.54 -26.51 -4.86
C THR A 33 6.11 -26.97 -5.08
N ALA A 34 5.90 -28.28 -5.17
CA ALA A 34 4.57 -28.88 -5.22
C ALA A 34 3.69 -28.50 -4.00
N ALA A 35 4.31 -28.25 -2.83
CA ALA A 35 3.60 -27.78 -1.64
C ALA A 35 3.01 -26.37 -1.86
N HIS A 36 3.74 -25.47 -2.48
CA HIS A 36 3.26 -24.13 -2.82
C HIS A 36 2.08 -24.19 -3.80
N ILE A 37 2.19 -25.02 -4.85
CA ILE A 37 1.13 -25.20 -5.84
C ILE A 37 -0.14 -25.74 -5.17
N ARG A 38 0.00 -26.75 -4.30
CA ARG A 38 -1.12 -27.34 -3.57
C ARG A 38 -1.78 -26.31 -2.65
N ALA A 39 -1.00 -25.53 -1.92
CA ALA A 39 -1.52 -24.47 -1.04
C ALA A 39 -2.37 -23.44 -1.82
N VAL A 40 -1.94 -23.06 -3.04
CA VAL A 40 -2.73 -22.17 -3.90
C VAL A 40 -4.02 -22.81 -4.39
N LEU A 41 -3.96 -24.08 -4.81
CA LEU A 41 -5.14 -24.81 -5.30
C LEU A 41 -6.20 -25.03 -4.22
N THR A 42 -5.76 -25.19 -2.96
CA THR A 42 -6.65 -25.40 -1.79
C THR A 42 -7.04 -24.10 -1.08
N LEU A 43 -6.52 -22.95 -1.52
CA LEU A 43 -6.85 -21.66 -0.93
C LEU A 43 -8.33 -21.34 -1.16
N ASP A 44 -9.12 -21.36 -0.10
CA ASP A 44 -10.55 -21.09 -0.14
C ASP A 44 -10.86 -19.60 0.08
N ARG A 45 -10.11 -18.94 0.98
CA ARG A 45 -10.25 -17.52 1.31
C ARG A 45 -8.96 -16.94 1.86
N GLY A 46 -8.82 -15.60 1.79
CA GLY A 46 -7.65 -14.88 2.31
C GLY A 46 -6.50 -14.86 1.33
N GLN A 47 -5.29 -14.78 1.86
CA GLN A 47 -4.07 -14.65 1.08
C GLN A 47 -2.98 -15.62 1.53
N LEU A 48 -2.10 -15.98 0.60
CA LEU A 48 -0.89 -16.77 0.83
C LEU A 48 0.33 -15.96 0.40
N SER A 49 1.36 -15.97 1.26
CA SER A 49 2.69 -15.47 0.89
C SER A 49 3.49 -16.61 0.28
N MET A 50 4.05 -16.35 -0.90
CA MET A 50 4.89 -17.27 -1.66
C MET A 50 6.34 -16.80 -1.66
N PRO A 51 7.30 -17.65 -2.06
CA PRO A 51 8.68 -17.23 -2.29
C PRO A 51 8.76 -15.98 -3.19
N TYR A 52 9.86 -15.23 -3.06
CA TYR A 52 10.17 -14.04 -3.87
C TYR A 52 9.19 -12.88 -3.77
N GLY A 53 8.51 -12.76 -2.61
CA GLY A 53 7.57 -11.69 -2.34
C GLY A 53 6.28 -11.76 -3.15
N VAL A 54 6.00 -12.91 -3.77
CA VAL A 54 4.73 -13.12 -4.46
C VAL A 54 3.62 -13.36 -3.42
N THR A 55 2.51 -12.68 -3.60
CA THR A 55 1.29 -12.89 -2.83
C THR A 55 0.19 -13.43 -3.73
N VAL A 56 -0.50 -14.44 -3.25
CA VAL A 56 -1.71 -14.97 -3.90
C VAL A 56 -2.90 -14.61 -3.05
N LEU A 57 -3.83 -13.84 -3.61
CA LEU A 57 -5.07 -13.44 -2.94
C LEU A 57 -6.25 -14.20 -3.55
N ARG A 58 -7.08 -14.77 -2.69
CA ARG A 58 -8.36 -15.38 -3.09
C ARG A 58 -9.46 -14.35 -3.04
N GLU A 59 -9.99 -14.01 -4.21
CA GLU A 59 -11.20 -13.23 -4.40
C GLU A 59 -12.40 -14.15 -4.72
N PRO A 60 -13.66 -13.71 -4.58
CA PRO A 60 -14.83 -14.56 -4.84
C PRO A 60 -14.83 -15.22 -6.21
N ALA A 61 -14.37 -14.51 -7.24
CA ALA A 61 -14.36 -14.97 -8.64
C ALA A 61 -12.96 -15.21 -9.21
N ALA A 62 -11.88 -14.93 -8.48
CA ALA A 62 -10.53 -14.95 -9.02
C ALA A 62 -9.46 -15.36 -8.00
N LEU A 63 -8.33 -15.84 -8.51
CA LEU A 63 -7.05 -15.85 -7.82
C LEU A 63 -6.19 -14.74 -8.42
N ARG A 64 -5.77 -13.82 -7.59
CA ARG A 64 -4.90 -12.73 -7.98
C ARG A 64 -3.49 -12.99 -7.49
N PHE A 65 -2.53 -12.96 -8.42
CA PHE A 65 -1.11 -13.16 -8.16
C PHE A 65 -0.40 -11.83 -8.37
N PHE A 66 0.36 -11.38 -7.40
CA PHE A 66 1.12 -10.14 -7.52
C PHE A 66 2.37 -10.20 -6.65
N LYS A 67 3.39 -9.48 -7.06
CA LYS A 67 4.56 -9.23 -6.22
C LYS A 67 4.27 -7.99 -5.39
N ALA A 68 4.44 -8.09 -4.08
CA ALA A 68 4.40 -6.90 -3.27
C ALA A 68 5.49 -5.96 -3.80
N ALA A 69 5.11 -4.76 -4.23
CA ALA A 69 6.11 -3.75 -4.54
C ALA A 69 6.95 -3.56 -3.28
N SER A 70 8.27 -3.53 -3.41
CA SER A 70 9.13 -3.16 -2.29
C SER A 70 8.63 -1.80 -1.79
N ALA A 71 8.41 -1.70 -0.48
CA ALA A 71 8.01 -0.42 0.09
C ALA A 71 9.03 0.64 -0.37
N PRO A 72 8.57 1.78 -0.89
CA PRO A 72 9.48 2.86 -1.25
C PRO A 72 10.37 3.21 -0.05
N ALA A 73 11.62 3.58 -0.33
CA ALA A 73 12.53 4.01 0.71
C ALA A 73 11.96 5.22 1.47
N VAL A 74 12.37 5.36 2.73
CA VAL A 74 12.08 6.57 3.52
C VAL A 74 12.59 7.80 2.77
N GLN A 75 11.76 8.80 2.59
CA GLN A 75 12.10 10.05 1.91
C GLN A 75 11.88 11.22 2.88
N ALA A 76 12.89 12.05 3.05
CA ALA A 76 12.71 13.35 3.68
C ALA A 76 11.86 14.24 2.79
N VAL A 77 11.06 15.10 3.37
CA VAL A 77 10.23 16.07 2.66
C VAL A 77 10.30 17.42 3.35
N THR A 78 10.42 18.48 2.58
CA THR A 78 10.41 19.84 3.08
C THR A 78 9.16 20.59 2.61
N VAL A 79 8.80 21.67 3.33
CA VAL A 79 7.68 22.51 2.93
C VAL A 79 8.01 23.23 1.61
N GLY A 80 7.12 23.14 0.64
CA GLY A 80 7.31 23.64 -0.73
C GLY A 80 7.84 22.61 -1.72
N GLU A 81 8.23 21.42 -1.25
CA GLU A 81 8.73 20.35 -2.11
C GLU A 81 7.63 19.35 -2.45
N ILE A 82 7.72 18.75 -3.63
CA ILE A 82 6.86 17.64 -4.07
C ILE A 82 7.74 16.40 -4.21
N ILE A 83 7.42 15.37 -3.49
CA ILE A 83 8.11 14.06 -3.60
C ILE A 83 7.18 13.01 -4.21
N THR A 84 7.77 12.01 -4.86
CA THR A 84 7.03 10.87 -5.40
C THR A 84 7.28 9.66 -4.52
N PHE A 85 6.22 9.10 -3.96
CA PHE A 85 6.25 7.91 -3.12
C PHE A 85 5.36 6.80 -3.72
N GLY A 86 5.95 5.91 -4.49
CA GLY A 86 5.23 4.91 -5.27
C GLY A 86 4.28 5.57 -6.28
N GLN A 87 2.99 5.31 -6.14
CA GLN A 87 1.94 5.93 -6.97
C GLN A 87 1.37 7.23 -6.39
N TRP A 88 2.02 7.83 -5.42
CA TRP A 88 1.56 9.04 -4.76
C TRP A 88 2.56 10.17 -4.94
N GLN A 89 2.04 11.35 -5.19
CA GLN A 89 2.77 12.60 -4.98
C GLN A 89 2.38 13.16 -3.62
N VAL A 90 3.36 13.50 -2.83
CA VAL A 90 3.19 14.08 -1.50
C VAL A 90 3.86 15.43 -1.47
N SER A 91 3.13 16.45 -1.07
CA SER A 91 3.67 17.79 -0.91
C SER A 91 3.15 18.45 0.37
N LEU A 92 3.94 19.39 0.88
CA LEU A 92 3.56 20.23 2.00
C LEU A 92 3.57 21.69 1.55
N ALA A 93 2.48 22.41 1.82
CA ALA A 93 2.34 23.81 1.41
C ALA A 93 1.83 24.67 2.59
N GLU A 94 2.29 25.91 2.65
CA GLU A 94 1.78 26.91 3.62
C GLU A 94 0.52 27.63 3.12
N SER A 95 0.28 27.57 1.81
CA SER A 95 -0.82 28.28 1.16
C SER A 95 -2.18 27.66 1.43
N ALA A 96 -3.23 28.46 1.33
CA ALA A 96 -4.61 27.97 1.30
C ALA A 96 -4.84 27.06 0.08
N GLY A 97 -5.62 26.00 0.23
CA GLY A 97 -5.92 25.05 -0.84
C GLY A 97 -6.49 23.74 -0.34
N GLU A 98 -6.53 22.74 -1.21
CA GLU A 98 -6.91 21.38 -0.87
C GLU A 98 -5.80 20.72 -0.03
N GLY A 99 -6.17 19.71 0.76
CA GLY A 99 -5.25 18.94 1.59
C GLY A 99 -5.63 18.96 3.08
N VAL A 100 -4.84 18.25 3.85
CA VAL A 100 -5.05 18.08 5.29
C VAL A 100 -4.14 19.06 6.03
N LEU A 101 -4.70 19.91 6.87
CA LEU A 101 -3.95 20.88 7.67
C LEU A 101 -3.37 20.22 8.91
N ILE A 102 -2.06 20.37 9.12
CA ILE A 102 -1.36 19.93 10.34
C ILE A 102 -0.53 21.08 10.92
N SER A 103 -0.26 21.04 12.21
CA SER A 103 0.68 21.93 12.89
C SER A 103 2.02 21.22 13.08
N ILE A 104 3.11 21.93 12.79
CA ILE A 104 4.47 21.44 12.95
C ILE A 104 5.36 22.51 13.56
N SER A 105 6.38 22.13 14.30
CA SER A 105 7.43 23.04 14.71
C SER A 105 8.35 23.38 13.54
N GLU A 106 9.06 24.51 13.56
CA GLU A 106 10.00 24.91 12.51
C GLU A 106 11.15 23.92 12.33
N THR A 107 11.51 23.20 13.37
CA THR A 107 12.61 22.22 13.39
C THR A 107 12.12 20.78 13.26
N ALA A 108 10.86 20.56 12.87
CA ALA A 108 10.32 19.22 12.73
C ALA A 108 11.01 18.44 11.62
N ASP A 109 11.43 17.21 11.93
CA ASP A 109 11.87 16.25 10.93
C ASP A 109 10.64 15.64 10.24
N LEU A 110 10.55 15.86 8.92
CA LEU A 110 9.42 15.43 8.11
C LEU A 110 9.88 14.34 7.14
N THR A 111 9.26 13.18 7.26
CA THR A 111 9.56 12.04 6.39
C THR A 111 8.30 11.38 5.87
N VAL A 112 8.38 10.82 4.67
CA VAL A 112 7.34 9.97 4.09
C VAL A 112 7.85 8.54 4.01
N THR A 113 7.08 7.64 4.55
CA THR A 113 7.41 6.20 4.62
C THR A 113 6.22 5.35 4.20
N ALA A 114 6.43 4.07 3.97
CA ALA A 114 5.34 3.10 3.99
C ALA A 114 4.74 3.01 5.41
N TRP A 115 3.47 2.61 5.50
CA TRP A 115 2.85 2.34 6.78
C TRP A 115 3.49 1.11 7.46
N ASP A 116 3.48 1.11 8.79
CA ASP A 116 3.92 0.00 9.64
C ASP A 116 2.74 -0.53 10.48
N SER A 117 2.81 -1.78 10.87
CA SER A 117 1.79 -2.42 11.72
C SER A 117 1.62 -1.75 13.10
N LYS A 118 2.64 -1.03 13.55
CA LYS A 118 2.63 -0.25 14.80
C LYS A 118 2.02 1.14 14.64
N ASP A 119 1.83 1.62 13.41
CA ASP A 119 1.30 2.96 13.16
C ASP A 119 -0.12 3.10 13.70
N ARG A 120 -0.30 4.18 14.43
CA ARG A 120 -1.58 4.56 15.04
C ARG A 120 -1.89 6.02 14.75
N LEU A 121 -3.16 6.29 14.55
CA LEU A 121 -3.72 7.63 14.50
C LEU A 121 -4.83 7.67 15.57
N ASN A 122 -4.70 8.57 16.53
CA ASN A 122 -5.65 8.73 17.64
C ASN A 122 -5.93 7.41 18.39
N GLY A 123 -4.84 6.68 18.72
CA GLY A 123 -4.90 5.40 19.44
C GLY A 123 -5.35 4.20 18.60
N ARG A 124 -5.80 4.40 17.36
CA ARG A 124 -6.30 3.33 16.47
C ARG A 124 -5.27 2.95 15.44
N THR A 125 -5.11 1.67 15.17
CA THR A 125 -4.15 1.22 14.14
C THR A 125 -4.57 1.68 12.74
N VAL A 126 -3.59 2.06 11.91
CA VAL A 126 -3.81 2.40 10.49
C VAL A 126 -4.54 1.26 9.77
N LYS A 127 -4.18 0.00 10.06
CA LYS A 127 -4.86 -1.18 9.52
C LYS A 127 -6.36 -1.17 9.78
N ARG A 128 -6.78 -0.87 11.03
CA ARG A 128 -8.20 -0.83 11.41
C ARG A 128 -8.92 0.32 10.71
N LEU A 129 -8.31 1.51 10.71
CA LEU A 129 -8.89 2.71 10.06
C LEU A 129 -9.08 2.50 8.55
N CYS A 130 -8.12 1.85 7.88
CA CYS A 130 -8.25 1.47 6.47
C CYS A 130 -9.43 0.52 6.25
N GLY A 131 -9.58 -0.49 7.11
CA GLY A 131 -10.70 -1.45 7.01
C GLY A 131 -12.07 -0.76 7.15
N GLU A 132 -12.22 0.18 8.08
CA GLU A 132 -13.44 0.96 8.28
C GLU A 132 -13.76 1.90 7.11
N ARG A 133 -12.76 2.32 6.35
CA ARG A 133 -12.89 3.13 5.13
C ARG A 133 -13.00 2.31 3.84
N GLY A 134 -13.03 0.98 3.94
CA GLY A 134 -13.09 0.09 2.78
C GLY A 134 -11.82 0.06 1.94
N ILE A 135 -10.69 0.58 2.46
CA ILE A 135 -9.39 0.53 1.79
C ILE A 135 -8.88 -0.91 1.82
N SER A 136 -8.70 -1.48 0.65
CA SER A 136 -8.24 -2.86 0.50
C SER A 136 -6.83 -3.07 1.07
N PRO A 137 -6.47 -4.30 1.48
CA PRO A 137 -5.11 -4.59 1.93
C PRO A 137 -4.03 -4.20 0.92
N GLN A 138 -4.30 -4.36 -0.37
CA GLN A 138 -3.36 -4.02 -1.45
C GLN A 138 -3.15 -2.52 -1.58
N GLU A 139 -4.24 -1.73 -1.46
CA GLU A 139 -4.15 -0.27 -1.48
C GLU A 139 -3.45 0.25 -0.24
N ARG A 140 -3.80 -0.30 0.92
CA ARG A 140 -3.16 0.05 2.20
C ARG A 140 -1.64 -0.12 2.14
N ASP A 141 -1.14 -1.23 1.58
CA ASP A 141 0.28 -1.53 1.51
C ASP A 141 1.07 -0.56 0.61
N ARG A 142 0.36 0.31 -0.11
CA ARG A 142 0.91 1.35 -0.99
C ARG A 142 0.67 2.77 -0.47
N LEU A 143 0.03 2.92 0.69
CA LEU A 143 -0.24 4.23 1.26
C LEU A 143 1.03 4.87 1.81
N PRO A 144 1.30 6.14 1.47
CA PRO A 144 2.31 6.92 2.15
C PRO A 144 1.84 7.30 3.56
N VAL A 145 2.76 7.35 4.48
CA VAL A 145 2.56 7.90 5.82
C VAL A 145 3.50 9.08 5.99
N LEU A 146 2.94 10.27 6.17
CA LEU A 146 3.72 11.42 6.61
C LEU A 146 4.03 11.26 8.09
N ARG A 147 5.30 11.34 8.44
CA ARG A 147 5.77 11.35 9.83
C ARG A 147 6.35 12.70 10.19
N VAL A 148 6.04 13.12 11.38
CA VAL A 148 6.62 14.29 12.04
C VAL A 148 7.43 13.78 13.23
N ASN A 149 8.74 13.98 13.23
CA ASN A 149 9.64 13.45 14.25
C ASN A 149 9.47 11.94 14.48
N GLY A 150 9.29 11.17 13.41
CA GLY A 150 9.09 9.70 13.43
C GLY A 150 7.66 9.25 13.80
N ILE A 151 6.77 10.13 14.22
CA ILE A 151 5.38 9.81 14.58
C ILE A 151 4.47 9.95 13.36
N ALA A 152 3.62 8.97 13.11
CA ALA A 152 2.63 9.04 12.04
C ALA A 152 1.66 10.20 12.26
N ALA A 153 1.66 11.18 11.36
CA ALA A 153 0.85 12.39 11.45
C ALA A 153 -0.35 12.37 10.52
N ALA A 154 -0.14 11.96 9.26
CA ALA A 154 -1.19 11.93 8.24
C ALA A 154 -1.02 10.75 7.28
N VAL A 155 -2.14 10.19 6.84
CA VAL A 155 -2.25 9.11 5.85
C VAL A 155 -3.40 9.46 4.92
N PRO A 156 -3.29 9.25 3.59
CA PRO A 156 -4.35 9.57 2.65
C PRO A 156 -5.70 8.95 3.03
N GLY A 157 -6.76 9.76 3.06
CA GLY A 157 -8.12 9.31 3.36
C GLY A 157 -8.39 8.92 4.81
N LEU A 158 -7.42 9.07 5.73
CA LEU A 158 -7.58 8.82 7.16
C LEU A 158 -7.59 10.12 7.97
N PRO A 159 -8.13 10.10 9.20
CA PRO A 159 -8.04 11.25 10.09
C PRO A 159 -6.58 11.54 10.47
N ILE A 160 -6.25 12.81 10.68
CA ILE A 160 -4.95 13.21 11.20
C ILE A 160 -4.77 12.77 12.65
N GLN A 161 -3.51 12.65 13.07
CA GLN A 161 -3.17 12.45 14.48
C GLN A 161 -3.44 13.74 15.25
N GLU A 162 -4.20 13.67 16.35
CA GLU A 162 -4.65 14.84 17.13
C GLU A 162 -3.51 15.73 17.61
N ASN A 163 -2.37 15.16 17.95
CA ASN A 163 -1.19 15.93 18.36
C ASN A 163 -0.66 16.87 17.27
N PHE A 164 -1.08 16.68 16.03
CA PHE A 164 -0.74 17.54 14.91
C PHE A 164 -1.97 18.30 14.38
N ALA A 165 -3.05 18.33 15.13
CA ALA A 165 -4.20 19.16 14.79
C ALA A 165 -3.79 20.65 14.79
N PRO A 166 -4.36 21.47 13.89
CA PRO A 166 -3.98 22.87 13.79
C PRO A 166 -4.10 23.60 15.12
N ASP A 167 -2.98 24.17 15.59
CA ASP A 167 -2.89 25.05 16.74
C ASP A 167 -2.49 26.45 16.28
N ARG A 168 -2.94 27.48 17.01
CA ARG A 168 -2.64 28.88 16.69
C ARG A 168 -1.18 29.28 16.96
N TYR A 169 -0.45 28.44 17.69
CA TYR A 169 0.91 28.74 18.15
C TYR A 169 2.01 28.04 17.36
N GLU A 170 1.65 27.17 16.42
CA GLU A 170 2.60 26.41 15.59
C GLU A 170 2.41 26.75 14.11
N ARG A 171 3.44 26.46 13.33
CA ARG A 171 3.40 26.62 11.88
C ARG A 171 2.40 25.64 11.27
N ALA A 172 1.34 26.15 10.67
CA ALA A 172 0.36 25.33 9.99
C ALA A 172 0.79 25.05 8.56
N VAL A 173 0.83 23.77 8.19
CA VAL A 173 1.13 23.33 6.81
C VAL A 173 0.04 22.40 6.30
N ARG A 174 -0.21 22.47 4.99
CA ARG A 174 -1.12 21.56 4.30
C ARG A 174 -0.35 20.39 3.73
N VAL A 175 -0.81 19.21 4.05
CA VAL A 175 -0.35 17.95 3.45
C VAL A 175 -1.28 17.59 2.31
N ILE A 176 -0.73 17.47 1.14
CA ILE A 176 -1.46 17.11 -0.08
C ILE A 176 -0.96 15.74 -0.55
N PHE A 177 -1.90 14.82 -0.68
CA PHE A 177 -1.66 13.49 -1.23
C PHE A 177 -2.41 13.35 -2.54
N LEU A 178 -1.69 13.27 -3.65
CA LEU A 178 -2.26 13.05 -4.97
C LEU A 178 -1.89 11.65 -5.46
N LYS A 179 -2.90 10.85 -5.79
CA LYS A 179 -2.68 9.55 -6.44
C LYS A 179 -2.44 9.78 -7.92
N VAL A 180 -1.24 9.46 -8.39
CA VAL A 180 -0.92 9.48 -9.82
C VAL A 180 -1.58 8.27 -10.46
N THR A 181 -2.62 8.51 -11.25
CA THR A 181 -3.21 7.48 -12.11
C THR A 181 -2.33 7.42 -13.35
N GLU A 182 -1.75 6.27 -13.66
CA GLU A 182 -1.17 6.04 -14.99
C GLU A 182 -2.33 6.11 -15.98
N GLU A 183 -2.51 7.25 -16.64
CA GLU A 183 -3.32 7.30 -17.84
C GLU A 183 -2.63 6.40 -18.87
N ASN A 184 -3.38 5.42 -19.35
CA ASN A 184 -2.98 4.52 -20.43
C ASN A 184 -2.44 5.36 -21.60
N ASN A 185 -1.12 5.42 -21.75
CA ASN A 185 -0.49 5.73 -23.03
C ASN A 185 -0.72 4.54 -23.96
N ASN A 186 -1.92 4.48 -24.54
CA ASN A 186 -2.21 3.72 -25.74
C ASN A 186 -2.46 4.73 -26.85
N GLU A 187 -1.41 5.15 -27.50
CA GLU A 187 -1.40 5.61 -28.89
C GLU A 187 -0.40 4.78 -29.68
#